data_21356d9e1820bd8fe1a8e1690ac4a04e
#
_entry.id   21356d9e1820bd8fe1a8e1690ac4a04e
#
_cell.length_a   1.000
_cell.length_b   1.000
_cell.length_c   1.000
_cell.angle_alpha   90.00
_cell.angle_beta   90.00
_cell.angle_gamma   90.00
#
_symmetry.space_group_name_H-M   'P 1'
#
loop_
_entity.id
_entity.type
_entity.pdbx_description
1 polymer ?
#
loop_
_entity_poly.entity_id
_entity_poly.type
_entity_poly.pdbx_seq_one_letter_code
_entity_poly.pdbx_strand_id
1 'polypeptide(L)'
;MRKVYLAIALGFCCQGIQAQQSSYRWKVEAEAGVSCSVLDTDVSGLSETYYKVRPGFTAAIGAEYNIVDQLAVGAGIRFVQRDYLYQNLGGDSWNTRYNNNFISIPLHLGYYLLHNPYHEKGLWIKPQVGVYYEYFTSMHTKGMYPMNIMEGYKGDGSYIRYNTTYDFRKNENHLRRSLFGGEAGIKVGYSLGRLDGSIGYNFQYGFSHIYQDKASTSKTARRNSSVITAGIAYKLF
;
A
#
# COMPACT_ATOMS: atom_id res chain seq x y z
N MET A 1 19.58 26.02 -10.49
CA MET A 1 19.96 25.23 -9.30
C MET A 1 19.39 23.82 -9.25
N ARG A 2 18.20 23.52 -9.79
CA ARG A 2 17.61 22.14 -9.79
C ARG A 2 18.39 21.07 -10.58
N LYS A 3 19.13 21.45 -11.62
CA LYS A 3 19.90 20.51 -12.46
C LYS A 3 21.22 20.03 -11.80
N VAL A 4 21.72 20.76 -10.81
CA VAL A 4 22.97 20.43 -10.11
C VAL A 4 22.77 19.29 -9.09
N TYR A 5 21.63 19.25 -8.42
CA TYR A 5 21.32 18.19 -7.45
C TYR A 5 21.11 16.83 -8.09
N LEU A 6 20.56 16.79 -9.31
CA LEU A 6 20.39 15.54 -10.06
C LEU A 6 21.75 14.98 -10.53
N ALA A 7 22.68 15.84 -10.91
CA ALA A 7 24.02 15.46 -11.31
C ALA A 7 24.87 14.97 -10.12
N ILE A 8 24.69 15.54 -8.93
CA ILE A 8 25.35 15.09 -7.69
C ILE A 8 24.79 13.71 -7.26
N ALA A 9 23.49 13.48 -7.35
CA ALA A 9 22.89 12.18 -7.04
C ALA A 9 23.36 11.09 -8.01
N LEU A 10 23.51 11.39 -9.31
CA LEU A 10 24.06 10.47 -10.31
C LEU A 10 25.58 10.28 -10.16
N GLY A 11 26.33 11.29 -9.74
CA GLY A 11 27.78 11.21 -9.54
C GLY A 11 28.20 10.31 -8.36
N PHE A 12 27.38 10.20 -7.31
CA PHE A 12 27.61 9.25 -6.21
C PHE A 12 27.42 7.79 -6.61
N CYS A 13 26.68 7.52 -7.68
CA CYS A 13 26.47 6.15 -8.18
C CYS A 13 27.66 5.57 -8.97
N CYS A 14 28.63 6.38 -9.37
CA CYS A 14 29.70 5.94 -10.28
C CYS A 14 31.08 5.67 -9.63
N GLN A 15 31.24 5.90 -8.33
CA GLN A 15 32.53 5.67 -7.66
C GLN A 15 32.55 4.34 -6.91
N GLY A 16 32.74 3.23 -7.62
CA GLY A 16 32.82 1.93 -6.95
C GLY A 16 33.04 0.74 -7.84
N ILE A 17 33.78 0.90 -8.93
CA ILE A 17 34.25 -0.26 -9.71
C ILE A 17 35.67 -0.61 -9.25
N GLN A 18 35.75 -1.34 -8.14
CA GLN A 18 36.92 -2.15 -7.83
C GLN A 18 36.48 -3.55 -7.49
N ALA A 19 36.98 -4.52 -8.29
CA ALA A 19 36.76 -5.94 -8.12
C ALA A 19 37.54 -6.44 -6.90
N GLN A 20 36.95 -6.33 -5.73
CA GLN A 20 37.28 -7.16 -4.57
C GLN A 20 35.99 -7.89 -4.21
N GLN A 21 36.11 -9.07 -3.62
CA GLN A 21 35.03 -9.88 -3.04
C GLN A 21 34.27 -9.02 -2.01
N SER A 22 33.56 -7.99 -2.48
CA SER A 22 32.86 -7.04 -1.66
C SER A 22 31.51 -7.65 -1.31
N SER A 23 31.37 -8.02 -0.08
CA SER A 23 30.11 -8.31 0.53
C SER A 23 29.26 -7.05 0.47
N TYR A 24 28.36 -7.01 -0.49
CA TYR A 24 27.40 -5.91 -0.57
C TYR A 24 26.59 -5.85 0.72
N ARG A 25 26.36 -4.66 1.25
CA ARG A 25 25.50 -4.49 2.44
C ARG A 25 24.25 -3.69 2.17
N TRP A 26 24.25 -2.89 1.12
CA TRP A 26 23.12 -2.06 0.74
C TRP A 26 22.56 -2.48 -0.61
N LYS A 27 21.25 -2.46 -0.72
CA LYS A 27 20.57 -2.49 -2.01
C LYS A 27 19.43 -1.46 -2.03
N VAL A 28 19.17 -0.92 -3.21
CA VAL A 28 17.99 -0.14 -3.52
C VAL A 28 17.02 -0.99 -4.31
N GLU A 29 15.75 -0.86 -4.05
CA GLU A 29 14.72 -1.64 -4.73
C GLU A 29 13.62 -0.73 -5.26
N ALA A 30 13.04 -1.13 -6.40
CA ALA A 30 11.84 -0.53 -6.97
C ALA A 30 10.82 -1.64 -7.24
N GLU A 31 9.59 -1.42 -6.82
CA GLU A 31 8.51 -2.40 -6.92
C GLU A 31 7.26 -1.76 -7.48
N ALA A 32 6.49 -2.55 -8.22
CA ALA A 32 5.15 -2.18 -8.65
C ALA A 32 4.22 -3.39 -8.58
N GLY A 33 2.92 -3.15 -8.43
CA GLY A 33 1.98 -4.26 -8.31
C GLY A 33 0.56 -3.83 -8.02
N VAL A 34 -0.17 -4.72 -7.37
CA VAL A 34 -1.59 -4.55 -7.05
C VAL A 34 -1.82 -4.66 -5.54
N SER A 35 -2.77 -3.89 -5.05
CA SER A 35 -3.27 -3.96 -3.68
C SER A 35 -4.75 -4.33 -3.70
N CYS A 36 -5.15 -5.25 -2.86
CA CYS A 36 -6.55 -5.63 -2.62
C CYS A 36 -6.88 -5.29 -1.17
N SER A 37 -7.76 -4.32 -0.97
CA SER A 37 -8.07 -3.82 0.37
C SER A 37 -9.53 -4.09 0.72
N VAL A 38 -9.77 -4.36 2.00
CA VAL A 38 -11.10 -4.48 2.58
C VAL A 38 -11.20 -3.57 3.80
N LEU A 39 -12.36 -2.92 3.92
CA LEU A 39 -12.72 -2.17 5.11
C LEU A 39 -13.47 -3.11 6.05
N ASP A 40 -12.89 -3.37 7.20
CA ASP A 40 -13.52 -4.10 8.29
C ASP A 40 -14.19 -3.11 9.24
N THR A 41 -15.52 -3.21 9.35
CA THR A 41 -16.34 -2.27 10.13
C THR A 41 -17.56 -2.96 10.72
N ASP A 42 -17.90 -2.62 11.95
CA ASP A 42 -19.07 -3.14 12.66
C ASP A 42 -20.41 -2.75 12.01
N VAL A 43 -20.39 -1.77 11.11
CA VAL A 43 -21.60 -1.27 10.40
C VAL A 43 -21.83 -2.01 9.10
N SER A 44 -20.91 -2.83 8.64
CA SER A 44 -21.09 -3.68 7.47
C SER A 44 -22.13 -4.75 7.79
N GLY A 45 -23.30 -4.64 7.23
CA GLY A 45 -24.42 -5.53 7.49
C GLY A 45 -25.67 -4.87 8.06
N LEU A 46 -25.57 -3.63 8.52
CA LEU A 46 -26.72 -2.80 8.84
C LEU A 46 -27.36 -2.33 7.54
N SER A 47 -28.31 -2.86 6.98
CA SER A 47 -29.02 -2.39 5.76
C SER A 47 -28.73 -3.18 4.49
N GLU A 48 -28.51 -4.48 4.57
CA GLU A 48 -28.30 -5.30 3.36
C GLU A 48 -27.19 -4.75 2.42
N THR A 49 -26.20 -4.09 2.98
CA THR A 49 -25.06 -3.52 2.24
C THR A 49 -23.76 -4.20 2.64
N TYR A 50 -22.78 -4.23 1.74
CA TYR A 50 -21.46 -4.80 2.01
C TYR A 50 -20.34 -4.10 1.26
N TYR A 51 -19.14 -4.25 1.79
CA TYR A 51 -17.91 -3.76 1.15
C TYR A 51 -17.28 -4.88 0.32
N LYS A 52 -17.06 -4.58 -0.96
CA LYS A 52 -16.38 -5.50 -1.90
C LYS A 52 -14.97 -5.01 -2.17
N VAL A 53 -14.03 -5.93 -2.11
CA VAL A 53 -12.63 -5.68 -2.48
C VAL A 53 -12.54 -5.22 -3.93
N ARG A 54 -11.72 -4.19 -4.17
CA ARG A 54 -11.30 -3.78 -5.51
C ARG A 54 -9.78 -3.73 -5.59
N PRO A 55 -9.20 -4.21 -6.70
CA PRO A 55 -7.78 -4.04 -6.93
C PRO A 55 -7.45 -2.58 -7.14
N GLY A 56 -6.39 -2.12 -6.48
CA GLY A 56 -5.74 -0.84 -6.67
C GLY A 56 -4.30 -1.03 -7.13
N PHE A 57 -3.66 0.03 -7.57
CA PHE A 57 -2.25 0.05 -7.97
C PHE A 57 -1.36 0.33 -6.75
N THR A 58 -0.15 -0.23 -6.77
CA THR A 58 0.91 0.11 -5.81
C THR A 58 2.26 0.23 -6.51
N ALA A 59 3.08 1.18 -6.05
CA ALA A 59 4.46 1.32 -6.47
C ALA A 59 5.31 1.77 -5.27
N ALA A 60 6.53 1.26 -5.17
CA ALA A 60 7.43 1.57 -4.06
C ALA A 60 8.87 1.73 -4.55
N ILE A 61 9.60 2.56 -3.83
CA ILE A 61 11.06 2.62 -3.86
C ILE A 61 11.56 2.50 -2.44
N GLY A 62 12.66 1.77 -2.25
CA GLY A 62 13.20 1.53 -0.92
C GLY A 62 14.68 1.21 -0.94
N ALA A 63 15.22 1.12 0.26
CA ALA A 63 16.57 0.64 0.52
C ALA A 63 16.54 -0.45 1.58
N GLU A 64 17.41 -1.41 1.46
CA GLU A 64 17.58 -2.49 2.42
C GLU A 64 19.07 -2.59 2.80
N TYR A 65 19.30 -2.81 4.09
CA TYR A 65 20.61 -3.01 4.67
C TYR A 65 20.73 -4.41 5.25
N ASN A 66 21.75 -5.13 4.87
CA ASN A 66 22.10 -6.44 5.42
C ASN A 66 22.84 -6.24 6.76
N ILE A 67 22.19 -6.58 7.86
CA ILE A 67 22.75 -6.41 9.22
C ILE A 67 23.81 -7.46 9.50
N VAL A 68 23.42 -8.72 9.39
CA VAL A 68 24.25 -9.89 9.57
C VAL A 68 23.77 -11.00 8.64
N ASP A 69 24.70 -11.67 8.01
CA ASP A 69 24.49 -12.81 7.09
C ASP A 69 23.13 -12.82 6.36
N GLN A 70 22.11 -13.36 7.02
CA GLN A 70 20.78 -13.57 6.43
C GLN A 70 19.74 -12.53 6.87
N LEU A 71 20.06 -11.66 7.84
CA LEU A 71 19.13 -10.70 8.41
C LEU A 71 19.28 -9.33 7.76
N ALA A 72 18.17 -8.79 7.27
CA ALA A 72 18.15 -7.50 6.63
C ALA A 72 17.02 -6.62 7.17
N VAL A 73 17.26 -5.31 7.23
CA VAL A 73 16.27 -4.28 7.55
C VAL A 73 16.06 -3.40 6.33
N GLY A 74 14.80 -3.10 6.03
CA GLY A 74 14.46 -2.26 4.88
C GLY A 74 13.45 -1.18 5.24
N ALA A 75 13.56 -0.06 4.53
CA ALA A 75 12.62 1.04 4.60
C ALA A 75 12.41 1.65 3.21
N GLY A 76 11.27 2.31 3.01
CA GLY A 76 10.98 2.90 1.71
C GLY A 76 9.83 3.88 1.74
N ILE A 77 9.43 4.29 0.54
CA ILE A 77 8.22 5.07 0.30
C ILE A 77 7.39 4.28 -0.71
N ARG A 78 6.12 4.07 -0.38
CA ARG A 78 5.16 3.33 -1.19
C ARG A 78 3.94 4.20 -1.47
N PHE A 79 3.60 4.37 -2.73
CA PHE A 79 2.27 4.78 -3.14
C PHE A 79 1.36 3.56 -3.17
N VAL A 80 0.18 3.64 -2.58
CA VAL A 80 -0.77 2.54 -2.58
C VAL A 80 -2.19 3.05 -2.72
N GLN A 81 -2.95 2.46 -3.64
CA GLN A 81 -4.38 2.65 -3.77
C GLN A 81 -5.10 1.56 -2.99
N ARG A 82 -6.02 1.96 -2.12
CA ARG A 82 -6.82 1.06 -1.29
C ARG A 82 -8.28 1.24 -1.61
N ASP A 83 -8.65 0.68 -2.74
CA ASP A 83 -9.96 0.85 -3.33
C ASP A 83 -10.96 -0.17 -2.78
N TYR A 84 -12.21 0.24 -2.66
CA TYR A 84 -13.31 -0.66 -2.34
C TYR A 84 -14.60 -0.19 -2.99
N LEU A 85 -15.54 -1.11 -3.10
CA LEU A 85 -16.89 -0.87 -3.57
C LEU A 85 -17.86 -1.11 -2.40
N TYR A 86 -18.74 -0.16 -2.19
CA TYR A 86 -19.88 -0.30 -1.28
C TYR A 86 -21.14 -0.48 -2.10
N GLN A 87 -21.88 -1.56 -1.89
CA GLN A 87 -23.07 -1.88 -2.69
C GLN A 87 -24.14 -2.58 -1.86
N ASN A 88 -25.40 -2.55 -2.36
CA ASN A 88 -26.51 -3.29 -1.78
C ASN A 88 -26.49 -4.77 -2.20
N LEU A 89 -26.94 -5.67 -1.34
CA LEU A 89 -27.10 -7.11 -1.61
C LEU A 89 -28.11 -7.40 -2.72
N GLY A 90 -29.11 -6.54 -2.92
CA GLY A 90 -30.19 -6.70 -3.91
C GLY A 90 -29.83 -6.33 -5.36
N GLY A 91 -28.56 -5.99 -5.68
CA GLY A 91 -28.14 -5.73 -7.04
C GLY A 91 -27.77 -4.27 -7.38
N ASP A 92 -27.92 -3.89 -8.64
CA ASP A 92 -27.24 -2.74 -9.27
C ASP A 92 -27.76 -1.35 -8.88
N SER A 93 -28.75 -1.24 -8.03
CA SER A 93 -29.45 0.03 -7.77
C SER A 93 -28.67 1.00 -6.89
N TRP A 94 -27.72 0.52 -6.09
CA TRP A 94 -26.90 1.34 -5.21
C TRP A 94 -25.46 0.85 -5.21
N ASN A 95 -24.55 1.63 -5.73
CA ASN A 95 -23.13 1.34 -5.66
C ASN A 95 -22.30 2.61 -5.49
N THR A 96 -21.28 2.51 -4.66
CA THR A 96 -20.34 3.58 -4.41
C THR A 96 -18.93 3.04 -4.49
N ARG A 97 -18.14 3.58 -5.39
CA ARG A 97 -16.71 3.26 -5.55
C ARG A 97 -15.90 4.30 -4.79
N TYR A 98 -15.04 3.82 -3.93
CA TYR A 98 -14.07 4.63 -3.19
C TYR A 98 -12.68 4.34 -3.73
N ASN A 99 -12.06 5.35 -4.31
CA ASN A 99 -10.67 5.30 -4.75
C ASN A 99 -9.84 6.09 -3.73
N ASN A 100 -9.07 5.38 -2.93
CA ASN A 100 -8.32 5.95 -1.81
C ASN A 100 -6.83 5.84 -2.08
N ASN A 101 -6.13 6.97 -2.11
CA ASN A 101 -4.70 7.03 -2.36
C ASN A 101 -3.94 7.34 -1.07
N PHE A 102 -2.87 6.60 -0.84
CA PHE A 102 -2.02 6.75 0.33
C PHE A 102 -0.54 6.82 -0.07
N ILE A 103 0.21 7.57 0.73
CA ILE A 103 1.67 7.44 0.78
C ILE A 103 2.00 6.67 2.06
N SER A 104 2.69 5.57 1.93
CA SER A 104 3.08 4.68 3.03
C SER A 104 4.59 4.66 3.20
N ILE A 105 5.05 4.61 4.44
CA ILE A 105 6.46 4.46 4.81
C ILE A 105 6.57 3.14 5.56
N PRO A 106 6.89 2.03 4.87
CA PRO A 106 7.14 0.74 5.50
C PRO A 106 8.53 0.69 6.13
N LEU A 107 8.62 0.01 7.26
CA LEU A 107 9.86 -0.43 7.91
C LEU A 107 9.73 -1.92 8.19
N HIS A 108 10.59 -2.72 7.62
CA HIS A 108 10.51 -4.19 7.72
C HIS A 108 11.84 -4.84 8.07
N LEU A 109 11.75 -5.96 8.75
CA LEU A 109 12.82 -6.88 9.03
C LEU A 109 12.57 -8.16 8.23
N GLY A 110 13.55 -8.62 7.48
CA GLY A 110 13.49 -9.81 6.66
C GLY A 110 14.64 -10.76 6.93
N TYR A 111 14.38 -12.04 6.73
CA TYR A 111 15.38 -13.10 6.88
C TYR A 111 15.50 -13.89 5.59
N TYR A 112 16.71 -13.97 5.02
CA TYR A 112 16.97 -14.71 3.80
C TYR A 112 17.12 -16.20 4.09
N LEU A 113 16.23 -16.98 3.50
CA LEU A 113 16.33 -18.43 3.42
C LEU A 113 17.02 -18.81 2.11
N LEU A 114 17.60 -20.00 2.03
CA LEU A 114 18.36 -20.55 0.90
C LEU A 114 19.67 -19.78 0.67
N HIS A 115 19.71 -18.85 -0.30
CA HIS A 115 20.88 -18.04 -0.60
C HIS A 115 20.73 -16.62 -0.09
N ASN A 116 21.81 -16.06 0.42
CA ASN A 116 21.87 -14.66 0.73
C ASN A 116 22.25 -13.87 -0.54
N PRO A 117 21.33 -13.06 -1.12
CA PRO A 117 21.59 -12.36 -2.37
C PRO A 117 22.75 -11.36 -2.27
N TYR A 118 23.14 -10.93 -1.07
CA TYR A 118 24.25 -10.00 -0.88
C TYR A 118 25.61 -10.64 -1.13
N HIS A 119 25.72 -11.95 -1.01
CA HIS A 119 26.96 -12.70 -1.16
C HIS A 119 26.93 -13.69 -2.32
N GLU A 120 25.75 -14.21 -2.65
CA GLU A 120 25.59 -15.33 -3.56
C GLU A 120 24.62 -15.01 -4.70
N LYS A 121 24.80 -15.70 -5.82
CA LYS A 121 23.83 -15.73 -6.92
C LYS A 121 22.87 -16.89 -6.69
N GLY A 122 21.64 -16.73 -7.13
CA GLY A 122 20.68 -17.82 -7.07
C GLY A 122 19.33 -17.43 -6.53
N LEU A 123 18.50 -18.44 -6.30
CA LEU A 123 17.16 -18.32 -5.76
C LEU A 123 17.22 -17.99 -4.27
N TRP A 124 16.46 -17.00 -3.84
CA TRP A 124 16.29 -16.66 -2.43
C TRP A 124 14.81 -16.50 -2.06
N ILE A 125 14.51 -16.77 -0.81
CA ILE A 125 13.20 -16.57 -0.21
C ILE A 125 13.40 -15.70 1.03
N LYS A 126 12.58 -14.67 1.19
CA LYS A 126 12.66 -13.75 2.32
C LYS A 126 11.29 -13.57 2.98
N PRO A 127 10.97 -14.33 4.04
CA PRO A 127 9.91 -13.90 4.96
C PRO A 127 10.29 -12.57 5.60
N GLN A 128 9.30 -11.71 5.79
CA GLN A 128 9.48 -10.39 6.37
C GLN A 128 8.31 -9.98 7.23
N VAL A 129 8.60 -9.22 8.28
CA VAL A 129 7.61 -8.59 9.16
C VAL A 129 7.97 -7.13 9.34
N GLY A 130 6.97 -6.29 9.58
CA GLY A 130 7.24 -4.87 9.70
C GLY A 130 6.05 -4.07 10.20
N VAL A 131 6.28 -2.79 10.26
CA VAL A 131 5.26 -1.78 10.55
C VAL A 131 5.25 -0.76 9.43
N TYR A 132 4.13 -0.06 9.28
CA TYR A 132 4.04 1.01 8.32
C TYR A 132 3.28 2.20 8.89
N TYR A 133 3.70 3.38 8.47
CA TYR A 133 2.95 4.61 8.60
C TYR A 133 2.33 4.96 7.25
N GLU A 134 1.08 5.42 7.24
CA GLU A 134 0.37 5.84 6.04
C GLU A 134 -0.21 7.23 6.19
N TYR A 135 -0.08 8.00 5.14
CA TYR A 135 -0.74 9.29 5.00
C TYR A 135 -1.80 9.23 3.89
N PHE A 136 -3.06 9.50 4.25
CA PHE A 136 -4.18 9.53 3.33
C PHE A 136 -4.13 10.81 2.49
N THR A 137 -3.79 10.69 1.22
CA THR A 137 -3.56 11.83 0.32
C THR A 137 -4.84 12.31 -0.33
N SER A 138 -5.64 11.39 -0.90
CA SER A 138 -6.88 11.74 -1.59
C SER A 138 -7.88 10.60 -1.57
N MET A 139 -9.16 10.96 -1.56
CA MET A 139 -10.29 10.05 -1.72
C MET A 139 -11.19 10.58 -2.83
N HIS A 140 -11.43 9.74 -3.82
CA HIS A 140 -12.36 10.04 -4.90
C HIS A 140 -13.53 9.07 -4.84
N THR A 141 -14.74 9.59 -4.78
CA THR A 141 -15.97 8.82 -4.62
C THR A 141 -16.83 8.96 -5.86
N LYS A 142 -17.21 7.83 -6.45
CA LYS A 142 -18.08 7.79 -7.61
C LYS A 142 -19.15 6.73 -7.41
N GLY A 143 -20.41 7.11 -7.65
CA GLY A 143 -21.49 6.17 -7.46
C GLY A 143 -22.83 6.66 -7.92
N MET A 144 -23.84 5.91 -7.57
CA MET A 144 -25.24 6.29 -7.73
C MET A 144 -26.08 5.82 -6.54
N TYR A 145 -27.04 6.66 -6.17
CA TYR A 145 -28.06 6.36 -5.17
C TYR A 145 -29.44 6.41 -5.81
N PRO A 146 -30.36 5.52 -5.42
CA PRO A 146 -31.74 5.65 -5.78
C PRO A 146 -32.37 6.86 -5.05
N MET A 147 -33.12 7.68 -5.76
CA MET A 147 -33.72 8.90 -5.17
C MET A 147 -34.80 8.62 -4.13
N ASN A 148 -35.40 7.44 -4.15
CA ASN A 148 -36.42 7.01 -3.20
C ASN A 148 -35.95 6.90 -1.73
N ILE A 149 -34.64 6.98 -1.48
CA ILE A 149 -34.06 6.98 -0.11
C ILE A 149 -34.04 8.40 0.49
N MET A 150 -34.22 9.43 -0.31
CA MET A 150 -34.28 10.82 0.20
C MET A 150 -35.63 11.11 0.82
N GLU A 151 -35.62 11.58 2.07
CA GLU A 151 -36.84 11.97 2.80
C GLU A 151 -37.65 13.00 2.01
N GLY A 152 -38.95 12.69 1.76
CA GLY A 152 -39.85 13.56 0.99
C GLY A 152 -39.88 13.33 -0.53
N TYR A 153 -39.08 12.44 -1.09
CA TYR A 153 -39.09 12.13 -2.51
C TYR A 153 -40.05 10.96 -2.83
N LYS A 154 -41.09 11.25 -3.62
CA LYS A 154 -41.96 10.21 -4.20
C LYS A 154 -41.26 9.70 -5.48
N GLY A 155 -40.53 8.57 -5.35
CA GLY A 155 -39.63 8.09 -6.39
C GLY A 155 -40.34 7.70 -7.68
N ASP A 156 -39.78 8.16 -8.78
CA ASP A 156 -40.06 7.74 -10.14
C ASP A 156 -39.07 6.65 -10.63
N GLY A 157 -38.26 6.08 -9.70
CA GLY A 157 -37.21 5.14 -10.03
C GLY A 157 -35.91 5.80 -10.52
N SER A 158 -35.77 7.12 -10.43
CA SER A 158 -34.58 7.82 -10.86
C SER A 158 -33.40 7.64 -9.91
N TYR A 159 -32.19 7.83 -10.43
CA TYR A 159 -30.93 7.70 -9.68
C TYR A 159 -30.14 8.99 -9.74
N ILE A 160 -29.57 9.38 -8.59
CA ILE A 160 -28.59 10.45 -8.52
C ILE A 160 -27.19 9.85 -8.73
N ARG A 161 -26.49 10.34 -9.74
CA ARG A 161 -25.07 10.03 -9.98
C ARG A 161 -24.21 11.12 -9.36
N TYR A 162 -23.18 10.72 -8.65
CA TYR A 162 -22.20 11.65 -8.10
C TYR A 162 -20.78 11.20 -8.41
N ASN A 163 -19.91 12.18 -8.50
CA ASN A 163 -18.50 12.01 -8.81
C ASN A 163 -17.74 13.14 -8.11
N THR A 164 -17.23 12.89 -6.91
CA THR A 164 -16.70 13.93 -6.04
C THR A 164 -15.34 13.55 -5.48
N THR A 165 -14.48 14.55 -5.26
CA THR A 165 -13.23 14.38 -4.51
C THR A 165 -13.44 14.91 -3.10
N TYR A 166 -13.08 14.13 -2.11
CA TYR A 166 -13.22 14.47 -0.71
C TYR A 166 -12.32 15.64 -0.32
N ASP A 167 -12.91 16.67 0.31
CA ASP A 167 -12.16 17.82 0.80
C ASP A 167 -11.70 17.58 2.25
N PHE A 168 -10.43 17.19 2.40
CA PHE A 168 -9.83 16.99 3.72
C PHE A 168 -9.66 18.28 4.54
N ARG A 169 -9.85 19.47 3.96
CA ARG A 169 -9.81 20.73 4.73
C ARG A 169 -11.07 20.89 5.56
N LYS A 170 -12.22 20.56 4.97
CA LYS A 170 -13.51 20.52 5.67
C LYS A 170 -13.63 19.31 6.58
N ASN A 171 -13.12 18.17 6.10
CA ASN A 171 -13.10 16.86 6.78
C ASN A 171 -14.46 16.50 7.43
N GLU A 172 -15.54 16.64 6.67
CA GLU A 172 -16.92 16.43 7.12
C GLU A 172 -17.17 15.02 7.69
N ASN A 173 -16.49 14.01 7.15
CA ASN A 173 -16.57 12.62 7.64
C ASN A 173 -15.55 12.30 8.74
N HIS A 174 -14.85 13.29 9.28
CA HIS A 174 -13.87 13.14 10.34
C HIS A 174 -12.85 11.99 10.09
N LEU A 175 -12.34 11.90 8.88
CA LEU A 175 -11.35 10.89 8.51
C LEU A 175 -9.98 11.20 9.10
N ARG A 176 -9.29 10.18 9.58
CA ARG A 176 -7.88 10.29 9.98
C ARG A 176 -6.99 10.24 8.75
N ARG A 177 -6.08 11.20 8.64
CA ARG A 177 -5.08 11.22 7.57
C ARG A 177 -3.83 10.42 7.89
N SER A 178 -3.50 10.29 9.18
CA SER A 178 -2.33 9.56 9.65
C SER A 178 -2.76 8.22 10.25
N LEU A 179 -2.29 7.14 9.67
CA LEU A 179 -2.65 5.77 10.02
C LEU A 179 -1.39 4.93 10.24
N PHE A 180 -1.50 3.92 11.09
CA PHE A 180 -0.43 2.98 11.40
C PHE A 180 -0.94 1.56 11.26
N GLY A 181 -0.03 0.66 10.91
CA GLY A 181 -0.34 -0.75 10.80
C GLY A 181 0.89 -1.63 10.88
N GLY A 182 0.64 -2.93 10.89
CA GLY A 182 1.66 -3.97 10.77
C GLY A 182 1.57 -4.64 9.41
N GLU A 183 2.69 -5.18 8.94
CA GLU A 183 2.74 -6.00 7.74
C GLU A 183 3.56 -7.25 7.97
N ALA A 184 3.13 -8.34 7.34
CA ALA A 184 3.86 -9.59 7.27
C ALA A 184 3.78 -10.13 5.86
N GLY A 185 4.87 -10.72 5.36
CA GLY A 185 4.89 -11.17 4.00
C GLY A 185 6.07 -12.06 3.67
N ILE A 186 6.15 -12.39 2.39
CA ILE A 186 7.21 -13.20 1.81
C ILE A 186 7.60 -12.63 0.45
N LYS A 187 8.87 -12.53 0.18
CA LYS A 187 9.44 -12.25 -1.14
C LYS A 187 10.21 -13.47 -1.63
N VAL A 188 10.07 -13.77 -2.92
CA VAL A 188 10.85 -14.79 -3.63
C VAL A 188 11.54 -14.08 -4.78
N GLY A 189 12.83 -14.33 -4.94
CA GLY A 189 13.59 -13.67 -5.98
C GLY A 189 14.80 -14.45 -6.42
N TYR A 190 15.42 -13.95 -7.48
CA TYR A 190 16.64 -14.50 -8.04
C TYR A 190 17.70 -13.41 -8.19
N SER A 191 18.91 -13.73 -7.72
CA SER A 191 20.07 -12.83 -7.77
C SER A 191 20.95 -13.16 -8.97
N LEU A 192 21.20 -12.15 -9.81
CA LEU A 192 22.10 -12.20 -10.98
C LEU A 192 23.41 -11.40 -10.73
N GLY A 193 23.93 -11.45 -9.53
CA GLY A 193 25.09 -10.65 -9.13
C GLY A 193 24.65 -9.34 -8.50
N ARG A 194 24.79 -8.19 -9.16
CA ARG A 194 24.34 -6.90 -8.62
C ARG A 194 22.85 -6.64 -8.77
N LEU A 195 22.18 -7.37 -9.65
CA LEU A 195 20.75 -7.23 -9.91
C LEU A 195 19.98 -8.40 -9.28
N ASP A 196 18.87 -8.08 -8.62
CA ASP A 196 17.89 -9.04 -8.14
C ASP A 196 16.54 -8.75 -8.80
N GLY A 197 15.85 -9.82 -9.21
CA GLY A 197 14.44 -9.78 -9.56
C GLY A 197 13.61 -10.47 -8.49
N SER A 198 12.43 -9.95 -8.16
CA SER A 198 11.60 -10.55 -7.10
C SER A 198 10.11 -10.39 -7.35
N ILE A 199 9.35 -11.30 -6.72
CA ILE A 199 7.90 -11.20 -6.54
C ILE A 199 7.64 -11.29 -5.03
N GLY A 200 6.77 -10.41 -4.53
CA GLY A 200 6.44 -10.33 -3.12
C GLY A 200 4.94 -10.40 -2.88
N TYR A 201 4.58 -10.97 -1.74
CA TYR A 201 3.25 -10.89 -1.16
C TYR A 201 3.37 -10.33 0.26
N ASN A 202 2.57 -9.32 0.59
CA ASN A 202 2.48 -8.74 1.93
C ASN A 202 1.01 -8.66 2.35
N PHE A 203 0.71 -9.17 3.52
CA PHE A 203 -0.53 -8.89 4.22
C PHE A 203 -0.31 -7.73 5.17
N GLN A 204 -1.23 -6.75 5.12
CA GLN A 204 -1.17 -5.53 5.92
C GLN A 204 -2.41 -5.43 6.80
N TYR A 205 -2.20 -5.20 8.08
CA TYR A 205 -3.24 -5.03 9.09
C TYR A 205 -3.19 -3.61 9.67
N GLY A 206 -4.29 -2.86 9.55
CA GLY A 206 -4.41 -1.52 10.10
C GLY A 206 -4.67 -1.53 11.61
N PHE A 207 -3.78 -0.94 12.40
CA PHE A 207 -3.99 -0.75 13.84
C PHE A 207 -4.87 0.46 14.12
N SER A 208 -4.77 1.49 13.28
CA SER A 208 -5.52 2.72 13.43
C SER A 208 -6.95 2.59 12.91
N HIS A 209 -7.90 3.19 13.62
CA HIS A 209 -9.23 3.44 13.10
C HIS A 209 -9.18 4.53 12.02
N ILE A 210 -9.99 4.37 10.98
CA ILE A 210 -10.04 5.31 9.85
C ILE A 210 -10.76 6.61 10.24
N TYR A 211 -11.73 6.52 11.16
CA TYR A 211 -12.50 7.66 11.64
C TYR A 211 -11.91 8.22 12.93
N GLN A 212 -12.08 9.53 13.15
CA GLN A 212 -11.81 10.18 14.43
C GLN A 212 -12.92 9.82 15.42
N ASP A 213 -12.59 9.56 16.68
CA ASP A 213 -13.50 8.97 17.68
C ASP A 213 -14.82 9.73 17.93
N LYS A 214 -14.88 11.01 17.53
CA LYS A 214 -16.04 11.88 17.80
C LYS A 214 -17.18 11.79 16.77
N ALA A 215 -16.99 11.11 15.66
CA ALA A 215 -17.91 11.21 14.51
C ALA A 215 -18.46 9.87 14.03
N SER A 216 -17.96 8.76 14.51
CA SER A 216 -18.34 7.44 14.00
C SER A 216 -19.37 6.78 14.91
N THR A 217 -20.51 6.38 14.32
CA THR A 217 -21.42 5.40 14.92
C THR A 217 -20.81 3.98 14.91
N SER A 218 -19.74 3.77 14.15
CA SER A 218 -18.99 2.53 14.09
C SER A 218 -17.91 2.52 15.15
N LYS A 219 -17.93 1.54 16.04
CA LYS A 219 -16.89 1.34 17.06
C LYS A 219 -15.57 0.88 16.47
N THR A 220 -15.59 0.16 15.35
CA THR A 220 -14.40 -0.34 14.66
C THR A 220 -14.49 -0.08 13.16
N ALA A 221 -13.49 0.59 12.61
CA ALA A 221 -13.32 0.72 11.17
C ALA A 221 -11.82 0.64 10.88
N ARG A 222 -11.36 -0.53 10.48
CA ARG A 222 -9.96 -0.84 10.17
C ARG A 222 -9.81 -1.29 8.74
N ARG A 223 -8.62 -1.17 8.21
CA ARG A 223 -8.33 -1.58 6.84
C ARG A 223 -7.30 -2.69 6.83
N ASN A 224 -7.67 -3.77 6.15
CA ASN A 224 -6.78 -4.89 5.87
C ASN A 224 -6.50 -4.94 4.38
N SER A 225 -5.30 -5.33 3.98
CA SER A 225 -4.93 -5.35 2.58
C SER A 225 -3.96 -6.48 2.28
N SER A 226 -4.12 -7.05 1.10
CA SER A 226 -3.15 -7.95 0.47
C SER A 226 -2.47 -7.20 -0.66
N VAL A 227 -1.14 -7.19 -0.68
CA VAL A 227 -0.32 -6.48 -1.65
C VAL A 227 0.58 -7.47 -2.36
N ILE A 228 0.49 -7.54 -3.69
CA ILE A 228 1.34 -8.36 -4.53
C ILE A 228 2.18 -7.44 -5.40
N THR A 229 3.49 -7.60 -5.37
CA THR A 229 4.44 -6.77 -6.12
C THR A 229 5.42 -7.61 -6.91
N ALA A 230 5.87 -7.06 -8.03
CA ALA A 230 7.09 -7.47 -8.72
C ALA A 230 8.11 -6.35 -8.61
N GLY A 231 9.37 -6.68 -8.43
CA GLY A 231 10.40 -5.69 -8.18
C GLY A 231 11.76 -6.07 -8.74
N ILE A 232 12.57 -5.04 -8.86
CA ILE A 232 14.00 -5.14 -9.17
C ILE A 232 14.78 -4.44 -8.07
N ALA A 233 15.95 -4.97 -7.76
CA ALA A 233 16.85 -4.34 -6.81
C ALA A 233 18.29 -4.33 -7.34
N TYR A 234 19.04 -3.31 -6.94
CA TYR A 234 20.45 -3.15 -7.28
C TYR A 234 21.30 -3.02 -6.01
N LYS A 235 22.35 -3.83 -5.93
CA LYS A 235 23.30 -3.84 -4.81
C LYS A 235 24.35 -2.75 -5.00
N LEU A 236 24.55 -1.96 -3.97
CA LEU A 236 25.43 -0.80 -4.04
C LEU A 236 26.87 -1.16 -3.64
N PHE A 237 27.16 -1.38 -2.39
CA PHE A 237 28.51 -1.64 -1.84
C PHE A 237 28.41 -2.30 -0.47
#